data_a4323a08a7db40e24ba15e01fbd1fead
#
_entry.id   a4323a08a7db40e24ba15e01fbd1fead
#
_cell.length_a   1.000
_cell.length_b   1.000
_cell.length_c   1.000
_cell.angle_alpha   90.00
_cell.angle_beta   90.00
_cell.angle_gamma   90.00
#
_symmetry.space_group_name_H-M   'P 1'
#
loop_
_entity.id
_entity.type
_entity.pdbx_description
1 polymer ?
#
loop_
_entity_poly.entity_id
_entity_poly.type
_entity_poly.pdbx_seq_one_letter_code
_entity_poly.pdbx_strand_id
1 'polypeptide(L)'
;MSEIKFSDFQVIPILDSVKKLDMSDEMYFSNKFAQYISNSRLKNINPNEGGSPQLYKNPPRLQTTSLAIGSAVHECLLQPEEFELAPKMNKPTAKLGAVVDEVFKLRKKGYSIYNAIHTACEKIGYYVNSIDKKIPSIIEKGFEYYWKRHKFESTKDTIFLSDSDYDVVKSCLDSCNANKQITSKLHPVDNLFGDPIDSYNEDALFIDFLVTYKKKHCVTLKFKMKADNWTIDHDAKVITLNDLKTTGKPVGWFMAPEYGSMVKYHYNRQMAAYSSILWYYCQQQFGVCKNTG
;
A
#
# COMPACT_ATOMS: atom_id res chain seq x y z
N MET A 1 32.17 -22.79 -17.20
CA MET A 1 31.66 -22.14 -15.99
C MET A 1 30.79 -23.16 -15.30
N SER A 2 31.06 -23.48 -14.01
CA SER A 2 30.19 -24.38 -13.25
C SER A 2 28.82 -23.72 -13.09
N GLU A 3 27.76 -24.48 -13.32
CA GLU A 3 26.39 -24.03 -13.15
C GLU A 3 26.16 -23.57 -11.69
N ILE A 4 25.70 -22.34 -11.51
CA ILE A 4 25.37 -21.79 -10.18
C ILE A 4 24.02 -22.37 -9.77
N LYS A 5 23.98 -23.18 -8.71
CA LYS A 5 22.75 -23.76 -8.18
C LYS A 5 22.19 -22.90 -7.05
N PHE A 6 20.88 -22.80 -6.96
CA PHE A 6 20.20 -22.07 -5.87
C PHE A 6 20.55 -22.64 -4.48
N SER A 7 20.76 -23.96 -4.38
CA SER A 7 21.20 -24.66 -3.17
C SER A 7 22.58 -24.23 -2.63
N ASP A 8 23.40 -23.57 -3.46
CA ASP A 8 24.70 -23.05 -3.04
C ASP A 8 24.62 -21.78 -2.22
N PHE A 9 23.43 -21.14 -2.23
CA PHE A 9 23.18 -19.94 -1.43
C PHE A 9 22.51 -20.27 -0.10
N GLN A 10 22.89 -19.54 0.94
CA GLN A 10 22.19 -19.51 2.22
C GLN A 10 21.77 -18.07 2.51
N VAL A 11 20.55 -17.91 2.98
CA VAL A 11 19.99 -16.62 3.41
C VAL A 11 19.71 -16.74 4.90
N ILE A 12 20.43 -15.99 5.69
CA ILE A 12 20.39 -16.06 7.15
C ILE A 12 19.92 -14.71 7.69
N PRO A 13 18.84 -14.66 8.47
CA PRO A 13 18.39 -13.42 9.09
C PRO A 13 19.40 -12.92 10.12
N ILE A 14 19.62 -11.62 10.14
CA ILE A 14 20.40 -10.96 11.19
C ILE A 14 19.38 -10.45 12.22
N LEU A 15 19.12 -11.23 13.25
CA LEU A 15 18.01 -10.99 14.18
C LEU A 15 18.10 -9.62 14.86
N ASP A 16 19.27 -9.19 15.28
CA ASP A 16 19.48 -7.87 15.91
C ASP A 16 19.17 -6.68 14.98
N SER A 17 19.00 -6.93 13.68
CA SER A 17 18.63 -5.91 12.70
C SER A 17 17.11 -5.72 12.57
N VAL A 18 16.31 -6.62 13.12
CA VAL A 18 14.84 -6.56 13.01
C VAL A 18 14.32 -5.38 13.81
N LYS A 19 13.51 -4.56 13.16
CA LYS A 19 12.90 -3.39 13.80
C LYS A 19 11.57 -3.01 13.16
N LYS A 20 10.65 -2.56 13.99
CA LYS A 20 9.44 -1.85 13.61
C LYS A 20 9.71 -0.35 13.66
N LEU A 21 9.27 0.38 12.65
CA LEU A 21 9.36 1.83 12.62
C LEU A 21 7.98 2.41 12.33
N ASP A 22 7.55 3.30 13.20
CA ASP A 22 6.40 4.13 12.94
C ASP A 22 6.76 5.20 11.92
N MET A 23 6.12 5.17 10.75
CA MET A 23 6.43 6.10 9.66
C MET A 23 5.29 6.23 8.67
N SER A 24 5.17 7.41 8.11
CA SER A 24 4.24 7.68 7.01
C SER A 24 4.65 6.94 5.72
N ASP A 25 3.69 6.76 4.81
CA ASP A 25 3.94 6.23 3.47
C ASP A 25 4.97 7.04 2.70
N GLU A 26 4.92 8.37 2.78
CA GLU A 26 5.90 9.24 2.15
C GLU A 26 7.32 8.91 2.62
N MET A 27 7.52 8.70 3.92
CA MET A 27 8.81 8.32 4.48
C MET A 27 9.21 6.90 4.06
N TYR A 28 8.28 5.93 4.13
CA TYR A 28 8.54 4.54 3.74
C TYR A 28 9.00 4.40 2.29
N PHE A 29 8.40 5.17 1.37
CA PHE A 29 8.76 5.18 -0.06
C PHE A 29 9.86 6.18 -0.42
N SER A 30 10.40 6.94 0.54
CA SER A 30 11.44 7.93 0.30
C SER A 30 12.78 7.30 -0.11
N ASN A 31 13.66 8.13 -0.67
CA ASN A 31 15.02 7.74 -1.03
C ASN A 31 15.86 7.30 0.18
N LYS A 32 15.52 7.71 1.39
CA LYS A 32 16.18 7.30 2.64
C LYS A 32 16.18 5.78 2.82
N PHE A 33 15.13 5.11 2.34
CA PHE A 33 14.96 3.67 2.43
C PHE A 33 15.09 2.95 1.07
N ALA A 34 15.68 3.61 0.08
CA ALA A 34 15.84 3.05 -1.27
C ALA A 34 16.75 1.81 -1.31
N GLN A 35 17.66 1.66 -0.36
CA GLN A 35 18.52 0.48 -0.21
C GLN A 35 17.78 -0.75 0.30
N TYR A 36 16.59 -0.58 0.88
CA TYR A 36 15.78 -1.70 1.33
C TYR A 36 14.93 -2.27 0.18
N ILE A 37 14.96 -3.57 0.03
CA ILE A 37 14.19 -4.32 -0.95
C ILE A 37 12.82 -4.62 -0.35
N SER A 38 11.74 -4.38 -1.08
CA SER A 38 10.39 -4.81 -0.74
C SER A 38 9.92 -5.93 -1.66
N ASN A 39 8.88 -6.68 -1.27
CA ASN A 39 8.31 -7.72 -2.14
C ASN A 39 7.86 -7.16 -3.50
N SER A 40 7.29 -5.96 -3.53
CA SER A 40 6.88 -5.31 -4.78
C SER A 40 8.06 -4.96 -5.70
N ARG A 41 9.26 -4.69 -5.14
CA ARG A 41 10.48 -4.46 -5.93
C ARG A 41 11.10 -5.75 -6.44
N LEU A 42 10.93 -6.89 -5.75
CA LEU A 42 11.48 -8.17 -6.20
C LEU A 42 10.96 -8.58 -7.57
N LYS A 43 9.69 -8.36 -7.88
CA LYS A 43 9.13 -8.66 -9.21
C LYS A 43 9.82 -7.87 -10.33
N ASN A 44 10.30 -6.66 -10.03
CA ASN A 44 10.94 -5.80 -11.02
C ASN A 44 12.34 -6.28 -11.45
N ILE A 45 12.96 -7.19 -10.68
CA ILE A 45 14.25 -7.80 -11.06
C ILE A 45 14.09 -9.22 -11.60
N ASN A 46 12.96 -9.89 -11.35
CA ASN A 46 12.75 -11.27 -11.76
C ASN A 46 12.48 -11.37 -13.29
N PRO A 47 13.37 -11.96 -14.09
CA PRO A 47 13.16 -12.07 -15.54
C PRO A 47 11.91 -12.84 -15.92
N ASN A 48 11.52 -13.84 -15.12
CA ASN A 48 10.31 -14.64 -15.36
C ASN A 48 9.01 -13.84 -15.17
N GLU A 49 9.09 -12.68 -14.51
CA GLU A 49 7.99 -11.75 -14.32
C GLU A 49 8.12 -10.50 -15.22
N GLY A 50 8.99 -10.55 -16.24
CA GLY A 50 9.29 -9.40 -17.10
C GLY A 50 10.17 -8.34 -16.45
N GLY A 51 10.77 -8.67 -15.30
CA GLY A 51 11.68 -7.79 -14.58
C GLY A 51 13.06 -7.67 -15.24
N SER A 52 13.76 -6.62 -14.88
CA SER A 52 15.15 -6.38 -15.30
C SER A 52 15.88 -5.51 -14.28
N PRO A 53 17.21 -5.48 -14.27
CA PRO A 53 17.96 -4.55 -13.42
C PRO A 53 17.57 -3.08 -13.64
N GLN A 54 17.18 -2.70 -14.84
CA GLN A 54 16.73 -1.35 -15.18
C GLN A 54 15.38 -1.03 -14.51
N LEU A 55 14.41 -1.93 -14.59
CA LEU A 55 13.11 -1.79 -13.93
C LEU A 55 13.23 -1.80 -12.41
N TYR A 56 14.17 -2.56 -11.87
CA TYR A 56 14.46 -2.56 -10.44
C TYR A 56 15.00 -1.20 -9.97
N LYS A 57 15.91 -0.58 -10.72
CA LYS A 57 16.46 0.75 -10.39
C LYS A 57 15.42 1.85 -10.52
N ASN A 58 14.62 1.81 -11.58
CA ASN A 58 13.64 2.83 -11.95
C ASN A 58 12.25 2.20 -12.12
N PRO A 59 11.59 1.80 -11.02
CA PRO A 59 10.27 1.19 -11.11
C PRO A 59 9.25 2.20 -11.64
N PRO A 60 8.39 1.81 -12.58
CA PRO A 60 7.33 2.68 -13.07
C PRO A 60 6.35 3.00 -11.93
N ARG A 61 6.00 4.27 -11.77
CA ARG A 61 4.91 4.68 -10.89
C ARG A 61 3.60 4.50 -11.62
N LEU A 62 2.90 3.42 -11.33
CA LEU A 62 1.56 3.19 -11.85
C LEU A 62 0.55 3.98 -11.03
N GLN A 63 -0.24 4.80 -11.69
CA GLN A 63 -1.42 5.43 -11.11
C GLN A 63 -2.62 4.98 -11.94
N THR A 64 -3.39 4.06 -11.42
CA THR A 64 -4.62 3.57 -12.05
C THR A 64 -5.80 3.78 -11.12
N THR A 65 -7.00 3.88 -11.68
CA THR A 65 -8.24 3.95 -10.89
C THR A 65 -8.36 2.78 -9.92
N SER A 66 -7.99 1.56 -10.36
CA SER A 66 -8.03 0.37 -9.50
C SER A 66 -7.10 0.49 -8.29
N LEU A 67 -5.91 1.09 -8.45
CA LEU A 67 -5.01 1.34 -7.33
C LEU A 67 -5.58 2.41 -6.38
N ALA A 68 -6.18 3.45 -6.90
CA ALA A 68 -6.81 4.49 -6.08
C ALA A 68 -7.99 3.92 -5.25
N ILE A 69 -8.82 3.07 -5.86
CA ILE A 69 -9.90 2.36 -5.17
C ILE A 69 -9.29 1.45 -4.08
N GLY A 70 -8.25 0.68 -4.43
CA GLY A 70 -7.55 -0.18 -3.48
C GLY A 70 -7.04 0.57 -2.26
N SER A 71 -6.28 1.66 -2.48
CA SER A 71 -5.78 2.51 -1.40
C SER A 71 -6.89 3.07 -0.53
N ALA A 72 -7.97 3.59 -1.14
CA ALA A 72 -9.09 4.14 -0.38
C ALA A 72 -9.78 3.10 0.52
N VAL A 73 -9.94 1.86 0.04
CA VAL A 73 -10.48 0.75 0.86
C VAL A 73 -9.53 0.41 1.99
N HIS A 74 -8.21 0.31 1.73
CA HIS A 74 -7.21 0.04 2.76
C HIS A 74 -7.20 1.11 3.85
N GLU A 75 -7.04 2.37 3.47
CA GLU A 75 -6.98 3.51 4.38
C GLU A 75 -8.22 3.58 5.28
N CYS A 76 -9.42 3.50 4.70
CA CYS A 76 -10.66 3.56 5.48
C CYS A 76 -10.94 2.33 6.35
N LEU A 77 -10.47 1.13 5.97
CA LEU A 77 -10.68 -0.08 6.78
C LEU A 77 -9.62 -0.26 7.86
N LEU A 78 -8.37 0.04 7.56
CA LEU A 78 -7.25 -0.26 8.44
C LEU A 78 -6.91 0.91 9.38
N GLN A 79 -7.20 2.14 8.95
CA GLN A 79 -6.90 3.37 9.69
C GLN A 79 -8.13 4.29 9.77
N PRO A 80 -9.29 3.80 10.24
CA PRO A 80 -10.54 4.58 10.27
C PRO A 80 -10.47 5.81 11.18
N GLU A 81 -9.51 5.86 12.11
CA GLU A 81 -9.30 7.02 12.97
C GLU A 81 -8.57 8.16 12.24
N GLU A 82 -7.77 7.83 11.24
CA GLU A 82 -6.94 8.78 10.48
C GLU A 82 -7.62 9.20 9.17
N PHE A 83 -8.32 8.27 8.51
CA PHE A 83 -8.87 8.46 7.17
C PHE A 83 -10.38 8.38 7.14
N GLU A 84 -10.98 9.15 6.25
CA GLU A 84 -12.41 9.07 5.93
C GLU A 84 -12.66 9.25 4.44
N LEU A 85 -13.74 8.63 3.96
CA LEU A 85 -14.22 8.83 2.60
C LEU A 85 -15.13 10.07 2.55
N ALA A 86 -14.73 11.09 1.77
CA ALA A 86 -15.56 12.25 1.53
C ALA A 86 -16.90 11.84 0.91
N PRO A 87 -18.01 12.56 1.19
CA PRO A 87 -19.27 12.35 0.50
C PRO A 87 -19.11 12.64 -1.01
N LYS A 88 -20.04 12.16 -1.81
CA LYS A 88 -20.05 12.46 -3.26
C LYS A 88 -20.05 13.97 -3.52
N MET A 89 -19.10 14.41 -4.34
CA MET A 89 -18.89 15.83 -4.65
C MET A 89 -18.83 16.13 -6.14
N ASN A 90 -19.24 15.22 -7.00
CA ASN A 90 -19.11 15.33 -8.47
C ASN A 90 -17.65 15.54 -8.90
N LYS A 91 -16.71 14.80 -8.30
CA LYS A 91 -15.31 14.90 -8.69
C LYS A 91 -15.13 14.54 -10.16
N PRO A 92 -14.52 15.40 -10.97
CA PRO A 92 -14.26 15.10 -12.36
C PRO A 92 -13.37 13.85 -12.50
N THR A 93 -13.68 13.02 -13.50
CA THR A 93 -12.93 11.79 -13.79
C THR A 93 -11.58 12.07 -14.45
N ALA A 94 -10.69 11.08 -14.45
CA ALA A 94 -9.40 11.08 -15.12
C ALA A 94 -8.52 12.29 -14.79
N LYS A 95 -7.77 12.81 -15.78
CA LYS A 95 -6.81 13.89 -15.59
C LYS A 95 -7.40 15.19 -15.08
N LEU A 96 -8.65 15.51 -15.40
CA LEU A 96 -9.27 16.74 -14.93
C LEU A 96 -9.43 16.74 -13.41
N GLY A 97 -9.88 15.64 -12.82
CA GLY A 97 -9.96 15.49 -11.36
C GLY A 97 -8.59 15.65 -10.69
N ALA A 98 -7.55 15.04 -11.27
CA ALA A 98 -6.17 15.17 -10.76
C ALA A 98 -5.65 16.62 -10.84
N VAL A 99 -5.98 17.33 -11.93
CA VAL A 99 -5.63 18.77 -12.09
C VAL A 99 -6.30 19.59 -11.00
N VAL A 100 -7.60 19.40 -10.76
CA VAL A 100 -8.32 20.15 -9.72
C VAL A 100 -7.78 19.86 -8.32
N ASP A 101 -7.44 18.60 -8.02
CA ASP A 101 -6.79 18.24 -6.75
C ASP A 101 -5.44 18.93 -6.57
N GLU A 102 -4.64 19.01 -7.64
CA GLU A 102 -3.33 19.69 -7.58
C GLU A 102 -3.51 21.21 -7.46
N VAL A 103 -4.49 21.79 -8.16
CA VAL A 103 -4.86 23.21 -7.99
C VAL A 103 -5.21 23.50 -6.54
N PHE A 104 -5.99 22.64 -5.90
CA PHE A 104 -6.34 22.80 -4.48
C PHE A 104 -5.09 22.84 -3.59
N LYS A 105 -4.13 21.93 -3.80
CA LYS A 105 -2.85 21.88 -3.06
C LYS A 105 -2.00 23.13 -3.29
N LEU A 106 -1.92 23.58 -4.54
CA LEU A 106 -1.14 24.78 -4.90
C LEU A 106 -1.75 26.06 -4.33
N ARG A 107 -3.10 26.15 -4.30
CA ARG A 107 -3.81 27.26 -3.67
C ARG A 107 -3.52 27.36 -2.17
N LYS A 108 -3.46 26.23 -1.47
CA LYS A 108 -3.03 26.20 -0.06
C LYS A 108 -1.59 26.68 0.14
N LYS A 109 -0.75 26.57 -0.89
CA LYS A 109 0.64 27.09 -0.90
C LYS A 109 0.74 28.57 -1.34
N GLY A 110 -0.40 29.27 -1.58
CA GLY A 110 -0.42 30.69 -1.92
C GLY A 110 -0.35 31.02 -3.41
N TYR A 111 -0.35 30.03 -4.31
CA TYR A 111 -0.39 30.29 -5.75
C TYR A 111 -1.67 31.05 -6.15
N SER A 112 -1.60 31.96 -7.12
CA SER A 112 -2.80 32.50 -7.75
C SER A 112 -3.57 31.37 -8.45
N ILE A 113 -4.88 31.55 -8.67
CA ILE A 113 -5.70 30.52 -9.33
C ILE A 113 -5.18 30.17 -10.72
N TYR A 114 -4.78 31.19 -11.50
CA TYR A 114 -4.23 31.03 -12.84
C TYR A 114 -2.92 30.21 -12.82
N ASN A 115 -1.97 30.62 -11.98
CA ASN A 115 -0.68 29.92 -11.85
C ASN A 115 -0.87 28.50 -11.30
N ALA A 116 -1.81 28.30 -10.39
CA ALA A 116 -2.13 26.97 -9.88
C ALA A 116 -2.67 26.03 -10.97
N ILE A 117 -3.58 26.52 -11.83
CA ILE A 117 -4.11 25.72 -12.94
C ILE A 117 -2.98 25.41 -13.94
N HIS A 118 -2.17 26.40 -14.31
CA HIS A 118 -1.06 26.21 -15.25
C HIS A 118 -0.07 25.15 -14.74
N THR A 119 0.46 25.34 -13.52
CA THR A 119 1.39 24.41 -12.89
C THR A 119 0.78 23.01 -12.73
N ALA A 120 -0.49 22.90 -12.35
CA ALA A 120 -1.16 21.62 -12.22
C ALA A 120 -1.29 20.90 -13.57
N CYS A 121 -1.65 21.63 -14.64
CA CYS A 121 -1.74 21.06 -15.98
C CYS A 121 -0.38 20.52 -16.47
N GLU A 122 0.70 21.28 -16.28
CA GLU A 122 2.06 20.83 -16.62
C GLU A 122 2.44 19.57 -15.85
N LYS A 123 2.25 19.58 -14.55
CA LYS A 123 2.59 18.45 -13.66
C LYS A 123 1.84 17.16 -14.02
N ILE A 124 0.56 17.27 -14.36
CA ILE A 124 -0.33 16.14 -14.70
C ILE A 124 -0.21 15.73 -16.19
N GLY A 125 0.41 16.57 -17.00
CA GLY A 125 0.45 16.36 -18.46
C GLY A 125 -0.93 16.52 -19.12
N TYR A 126 -1.68 17.56 -18.72
CA TYR A 126 -3.04 17.83 -19.23
C TYR A 126 -3.04 19.08 -20.08
N TYR A 127 -3.28 18.92 -21.39
CA TYR A 127 -3.28 20.02 -22.38
C TYR A 127 -2.02 20.91 -22.38
N VAL A 128 -0.84 20.36 -22.14
CA VAL A 128 0.42 21.12 -21.94
C VAL A 128 0.68 22.14 -23.05
N ASN A 129 0.36 21.83 -24.31
CA ASN A 129 0.59 22.71 -25.46
C ASN A 129 -0.53 23.75 -25.66
N SER A 130 -1.55 23.80 -24.82
CA SER A 130 -2.72 24.66 -25.00
C SER A 130 -3.42 25.04 -23.70
N ILE A 131 -2.69 25.11 -22.60
CA ILE A 131 -3.25 25.30 -21.25
C ILE A 131 -4.12 26.57 -21.21
N ASP A 132 -3.61 27.70 -21.66
CA ASP A 132 -4.32 28.99 -21.60
C ASP A 132 -5.68 28.97 -22.28
N LYS A 133 -5.75 28.30 -23.45
CA LYS A 133 -7.02 28.13 -24.20
C LYS A 133 -8.01 27.20 -23.49
N LYS A 134 -7.53 26.37 -22.57
CA LYS A 134 -8.33 25.37 -21.87
C LYS A 134 -8.73 25.76 -20.46
N ILE A 135 -8.13 26.80 -19.88
CA ILE A 135 -8.47 27.30 -18.54
C ILE A 135 -9.99 27.52 -18.37
N PRO A 136 -10.71 28.19 -19.28
CA PRO A 136 -12.17 28.37 -19.13
C PRO A 136 -12.91 27.03 -18.99
N SER A 137 -12.57 26.04 -19.81
CA SER A 137 -13.20 24.72 -19.76
C SER A 137 -12.84 23.93 -18.52
N ILE A 138 -11.61 24.11 -18.00
CA ILE A 138 -11.18 23.49 -16.75
C ILE A 138 -11.96 24.07 -15.57
N ILE A 139 -12.18 25.38 -15.57
CA ILE A 139 -12.97 26.06 -14.55
C ILE A 139 -14.44 25.61 -14.63
N GLU A 140 -15.03 25.65 -15.80
CA GLU A 140 -16.44 25.27 -16.03
C GLU A 140 -16.71 23.83 -15.52
N LYS A 141 -15.83 22.88 -15.86
CA LYS A 141 -16.05 21.44 -15.61
C LYS A 141 -15.49 20.94 -14.28
N GLY A 142 -14.57 21.68 -13.67
CA GLY A 142 -13.84 21.21 -12.49
C GLY A 142 -14.11 21.98 -11.21
N PHE A 143 -14.54 23.23 -11.30
CA PHE A 143 -14.56 24.11 -10.14
C PHE A 143 -15.79 23.99 -9.25
N GLU A 144 -16.85 23.34 -9.68
CA GLU A 144 -17.94 22.94 -8.77
C GLU A 144 -17.38 22.01 -7.68
N TYR A 145 -16.61 20.98 -8.10
CA TYR A 145 -15.92 20.08 -7.18
C TYR A 145 -14.88 20.83 -6.32
N TYR A 146 -14.08 21.73 -6.91
CA TYR A 146 -13.11 22.55 -6.17
C TYR A 146 -13.77 23.30 -5.01
N TRP A 147 -14.90 23.98 -5.26
CA TRP A 147 -15.59 24.77 -4.24
C TRP A 147 -16.25 23.88 -3.17
N LYS A 148 -16.84 22.75 -3.55
CA LYS A 148 -17.39 21.78 -2.59
C LYS A 148 -16.30 21.28 -1.66
N ARG A 149 -15.15 20.90 -2.23
CA ARG A 149 -13.98 20.46 -1.46
C ARG A 149 -13.43 21.56 -0.57
N HIS A 150 -13.39 22.79 -1.03
CA HIS A 150 -12.91 23.93 -0.24
C HIS A 150 -13.79 24.20 0.98
N LYS A 151 -15.08 23.92 0.88
CA LYS A 151 -16.04 24.07 1.97
C LYS A 151 -16.13 22.88 2.92
N PHE A 152 -15.55 21.74 2.50
CA PHE A 152 -15.56 20.54 3.31
C PHE A 152 -14.47 20.64 4.39
N GLU A 153 -14.89 20.55 5.65
CA GLU A 153 -14.00 20.53 6.81
C GLU A 153 -14.03 19.16 7.44
N SER A 154 -12.84 18.61 7.71
CA SER A 154 -12.68 17.36 8.42
C SER A 154 -11.45 17.41 9.32
N THR A 155 -11.50 16.64 10.41
CA THR A 155 -10.36 16.43 11.31
C THR A 155 -9.48 15.26 10.86
N LYS A 156 -9.95 14.45 9.89
CA LYS A 156 -9.26 13.30 9.34
C LYS A 156 -8.73 13.60 7.93
N ASP A 157 -7.75 12.83 7.51
CA ASP A 157 -7.31 12.84 6.11
C ASP A 157 -8.43 12.31 5.21
N THR A 158 -8.89 13.17 4.32
CA THR A 158 -10.10 12.93 3.55
C THR A 158 -9.79 12.44 2.15
N ILE A 159 -10.40 11.32 1.77
CA ILE A 159 -10.24 10.69 0.46
C ILE A 159 -11.35 11.16 -0.47
N PHE A 160 -10.97 11.84 -1.54
CA PHE A 160 -11.89 12.39 -2.56
C PHE A 160 -11.84 11.53 -3.83
N LEU A 161 -12.96 10.89 -4.17
CA LEU A 161 -13.11 10.02 -5.33
C LEU A 161 -14.10 10.59 -6.35
N SER A 162 -14.07 10.03 -7.56
CA SER A 162 -15.18 10.22 -8.51
C SER A 162 -16.44 9.54 -7.96
N ASP A 163 -17.61 9.95 -8.41
CA ASP A 163 -18.88 9.38 -7.91
C ASP A 163 -18.97 7.88 -8.16
N SER A 164 -18.49 7.40 -9.33
CA SER A 164 -18.42 5.97 -9.64
C SER A 164 -17.46 5.19 -8.74
N ASP A 165 -16.28 5.76 -8.47
CA ASP A 165 -15.30 5.13 -7.60
C ASP A 165 -15.75 5.15 -6.14
N TYR A 166 -16.42 6.22 -5.72
CA TYR A 166 -17.04 6.31 -4.40
C TYR A 166 -18.03 5.17 -4.17
N ASP A 167 -18.93 4.89 -5.12
CA ASP A 167 -19.91 3.82 -4.97
C ASP A 167 -19.25 2.44 -4.82
N VAL A 168 -18.16 2.19 -5.57
CA VAL A 168 -17.39 0.96 -5.45
C VAL A 168 -16.73 0.87 -4.08
N VAL A 169 -16.01 1.90 -3.65
CA VAL A 169 -15.33 1.91 -2.35
C VAL A 169 -16.33 1.77 -1.22
N LYS A 170 -17.42 2.55 -1.24
CA LYS A 170 -18.48 2.50 -0.23
C LYS A 170 -19.09 1.10 -0.12
N SER A 171 -19.38 0.46 -1.25
CA SER A 171 -19.89 -0.92 -1.28
C SER A 171 -18.90 -1.93 -0.67
N CYS A 172 -17.59 -1.78 -0.95
CA CYS A 172 -16.55 -2.61 -0.34
C CYS A 172 -16.51 -2.41 1.18
N LEU A 173 -16.48 -1.15 1.64
CA LEU A 173 -16.44 -0.82 3.06
C LEU A 173 -17.67 -1.36 3.81
N ASP A 174 -18.86 -1.15 3.26
CA ASP A 174 -20.12 -1.63 3.85
C ASP A 174 -20.14 -3.16 3.94
N SER A 175 -19.68 -3.85 2.89
CA SER A 175 -19.61 -5.31 2.87
C SER A 175 -18.60 -5.86 3.90
N CYS A 176 -17.44 -5.23 4.02
CA CYS A 176 -16.44 -5.61 5.02
C CYS A 176 -16.94 -5.37 6.45
N ASN A 177 -17.50 -4.18 6.71
CA ASN A 177 -18.02 -3.82 8.03
C ASN A 177 -19.23 -4.65 8.47
N ALA A 178 -20.05 -5.11 7.53
CA ALA A 178 -21.16 -6.03 7.82
C ALA A 178 -20.69 -7.46 8.11
N ASN A 179 -19.49 -7.82 7.74
CA ASN A 179 -18.95 -9.17 7.93
C ASN A 179 -18.16 -9.26 9.24
N LYS A 180 -18.83 -9.86 10.26
CA LYS A 180 -18.22 -10.03 11.60
C LYS A 180 -16.90 -10.82 11.60
N GLN A 181 -16.71 -11.75 10.67
CA GLN A 181 -15.45 -12.50 10.57
C GLN A 181 -14.30 -11.63 10.08
N ILE A 182 -14.57 -10.67 9.20
CA ILE A 182 -13.56 -9.72 8.72
C ILE A 182 -13.25 -8.72 9.83
N THR A 183 -14.26 -8.09 10.40
CA THR A 183 -14.07 -7.05 11.41
C THR A 183 -13.38 -7.60 12.67
N SER A 184 -13.72 -8.80 13.12
CA SER A 184 -13.04 -9.43 14.27
C SER A 184 -11.58 -9.83 14.00
N LYS A 185 -11.18 -9.97 12.74
CA LYS A 185 -9.78 -10.21 12.37
C LYS A 185 -8.97 -8.93 12.24
N LEU A 186 -9.56 -7.90 11.65
CA LEU A 186 -8.89 -6.61 11.46
C LEU A 186 -8.84 -5.79 12.76
N HIS A 187 -9.89 -5.87 13.57
CA HIS A 187 -10.05 -5.11 14.80
C HIS A 187 -10.52 -6.04 15.94
N PRO A 188 -9.69 -7.01 16.33
CA PRO A 188 -10.02 -7.88 17.46
C PRO A 188 -10.06 -7.03 18.75
N VAL A 189 -10.95 -7.39 19.66
CA VAL A 189 -11.03 -6.73 20.96
C VAL A 189 -10.34 -7.60 22.00
N ASP A 190 -10.82 -8.84 22.16
CA ASP A 190 -10.35 -9.77 23.15
C ASP A 190 -10.22 -11.20 22.58
N ASN A 191 -9.43 -12.04 23.22
CA ASN A 191 -9.38 -13.46 22.94
C ASN A 191 -10.58 -14.21 23.59
N LEU A 192 -10.61 -15.53 23.46
CA LEU A 192 -11.69 -16.37 24.04
C LEU A 192 -11.74 -16.30 25.58
N PHE A 193 -10.72 -15.83 26.24
CA PHE A 193 -10.63 -15.72 27.70
C PHE A 193 -10.85 -14.29 28.21
N GLY A 194 -11.05 -13.34 27.31
CA GLY A 194 -11.25 -11.93 27.63
C GLY A 194 -9.95 -11.12 27.77
N ASP A 195 -8.83 -11.67 27.32
CA ASP A 195 -7.55 -10.96 27.31
C ASP A 195 -7.39 -10.16 26.01
N PRO A 196 -6.81 -8.95 26.07
CA PRO A 196 -6.67 -8.09 24.92
C PRO A 196 -5.77 -8.70 23.84
N ILE A 197 -6.18 -8.56 22.58
CA ILE A 197 -5.37 -8.89 21.41
C ILE A 197 -4.81 -7.59 20.86
N ASP A 198 -3.49 -7.49 20.77
CA ASP A 198 -2.87 -6.36 20.12
C ASP A 198 -3.07 -6.45 18.60
N SER A 199 -3.49 -5.33 18.01
CA SER A 199 -3.69 -5.19 16.57
C SER A 199 -2.87 -4.02 16.03
N TYR A 200 -2.20 -4.26 14.92
CA TYR A 200 -1.29 -3.33 14.28
C TYR A 200 -1.65 -3.19 12.80
N ASN A 201 -1.82 -1.96 12.36
CA ASN A 201 -2.19 -1.65 10.98
C ASN A 201 -1.06 -0.88 10.29
N GLU A 202 -0.80 -1.19 9.03
CA GLU A 202 0.13 -0.46 8.18
C GLU A 202 1.55 -0.31 8.77
N ASP A 203 1.97 -1.28 9.59
CA ASP A 203 3.29 -1.28 10.23
C ASP A 203 4.43 -1.58 9.27
N ALA A 204 5.48 -0.76 9.36
CA ALA A 204 6.70 -0.93 8.59
C ALA A 204 7.76 -1.72 9.39
N LEU A 205 8.12 -2.90 8.90
CA LEU A 205 9.15 -3.77 9.47
C LEU A 205 10.36 -3.84 8.54
N PHE A 206 11.54 -3.86 9.17
CA PHE A 206 12.84 -3.89 8.50
C PHE A 206 13.69 -5.03 9.05
N ILE A 207 14.45 -5.69 8.18
CA ILE A 207 15.38 -6.76 8.55
C ILE A 207 16.53 -6.82 7.57
N ASP A 208 17.71 -7.16 8.04
CA ASP A 208 18.86 -7.45 7.21
C ASP A 208 19.09 -8.98 7.15
N PHE A 209 19.46 -9.47 5.97
CA PHE A 209 19.80 -10.86 5.72
C PHE A 209 21.25 -10.97 5.25
N LEU A 210 21.99 -11.86 5.87
CA LEU A 210 23.30 -12.30 5.38
C LEU A 210 23.08 -13.32 4.26
N VAL A 211 23.56 -13.03 3.08
CA VAL A 211 23.58 -13.98 1.96
C VAL A 211 24.98 -14.51 1.80
N THR A 212 25.11 -15.84 1.82
CA THR A 212 26.38 -16.53 1.58
C THR A 212 26.28 -17.41 0.34
N TYR A 213 27.40 -17.57 -0.36
CA TYR A 213 27.56 -18.51 -1.46
C TYR A 213 28.68 -19.49 -1.09
N LYS A 214 28.38 -20.80 -1.07
CA LYS A 214 29.33 -21.83 -0.65
C LYS A 214 30.00 -21.49 0.68
N LYS A 215 29.19 -21.05 1.65
CA LYS A 215 29.61 -20.62 3.01
C LYS A 215 30.52 -19.38 3.07
N LYS A 216 30.71 -18.67 1.95
CA LYS A 216 31.42 -17.38 1.94
C LYS A 216 30.42 -16.23 1.89
N HIS A 217 30.69 -15.18 2.63
CA HIS A 217 29.84 -13.97 2.59
C HIS A 217 29.82 -13.37 1.18
N CYS A 218 28.64 -13.08 0.68
CA CYS A 218 28.45 -12.40 -0.59
C CYS A 218 27.96 -10.98 -0.40
N VAL A 219 26.81 -10.83 0.30
CA VAL A 219 26.14 -9.54 0.46
C VAL A 219 25.22 -9.54 1.67
N THR A 220 25.02 -8.38 2.27
CA THR A 220 23.94 -8.14 3.20
C THR A 220 22.76 -7.53 2.43
N LEU A 221 21.63 -8.24 2.39
CA LEU A 221 20.39 -7.74 1.81
C LEU A 221 19.57 -7.06 2.90
N LYS A 222 19.21 -5.82 2.64
CA LYS A 222 18.29 -5.05 3.47
C LYS A 222 16.87 -5.22 2.95
N PHE A 223 15.97 -5.71 3.77
CA PHE A 223 14.59 -5.96 3.39
C PHE A 223 13.62 -5.11 4.22
N LYS A 224 12.54 -4.67 3.60
CA LYS A 224 11.45 -3.99 4.28
C LYS A 224 10.10 -4.53 3.82
N MET A 225 9.17 -4.57 4.75
CA MET A 225 7.77 -4.84 4.47
C MET A 225 6.89 -3.77 5.12
N LYS A 226 5.68 -3.63 4.60
CA LYS A 226 4.59 -2.92 5.25
C LYS A 226 3.41 -3.87 5.25
N ALA A 227 3.02 -4.31 6.44
CA ALA A 227 1.92 -5.24 6.62
C ALA A 227 0.62 -4.47 6.72
N ASP A 228 -0.41 -4.90 5.97
CA ASP A 228 -1.73 -4.27 6.02
C ASP A 228 -2.30 -4.31 7.43
N ASN A 229 -2.33 -5.51 8.02
CA ASN A 229 -2.73 -5.73 9.41
C ASN A 229 -2.05 -6.99 9.97
N TRP A 230 -1.68 -6.97 11.24
CA TRP A 230 -1.31 -8.16 11.98
C TRP A 230 -1.74 -8.04 13.44
N THR A 231 -1.98 -9.19 14.04
CA THR A 231 -2.43 -9.26 15.43
C THR A 231 -1.59 -10.24 16.21
N ILE A 232 -1.47 -10.04 17.52
CA ILE A 232 -0.83 -10.97 18.43
C ILE A 232 -1.72 -11.22 19.64
N ASP A 233 -2.04 -12.49 19.86
CA ASP A 233 -2.59 -13.01 21.10
C ASP A 233 -1.44 -13.47 21.97
N HIS A 234 -1.14 -12.74 23.03
CA HIS A 234 0.03 -13.02 23.87
C HIS A 234 -0.12 -14.28 24.71
N ASP A 235 -1.36 -14.64 25.08
CA ASP A 235 -1.61 -15.85 25.86
C ASP A 235 -1.53 -17.10 25.00
N ALA A 236 -2.21 -17.11 23.88
CA ALA A 236 -2.15 -18.21 22.93
C ALA A 236 -0.80 -18.26 22.21
N LYS A 237 0.01 -17.19 22.25
CA LYS A 237 1.25 -16.99 21.49
C LYS A 237 1.04 -17.18 20.00
N VAL A 238 -0.06 -16.61 19.50
CA VAL A 238 -0.47 -16.72 18.10
C VAL A 238 -0.32 -15.36 17.43
N ILE A 239 0.36 -15.36 16.28
CA ILE A 239 0.47 -14.21 15.41
C ILE A 239 -0.40 -14.47 14.18
N THR A 240 -1.27 -13.52 13.85
CA THR A 240 -2.09 -13.58 12.64
C THR A 240 -1.68 -12.43 11.72
N LEU A 241 -1.34 -12.73 10.48
CA LEU A 241 -1.07 -11.76 9.43
C LEU A 241 -2.26 -11.71 8.48
N ASN A 242 -2.85 -10.54 8.34
CA ASN A 242 -3.94 -10.27 7.41
C ASN A 242 -3.45 -9.36 6.28
N ASP A 243 -3.73 -9.71 5.04
CA ASP A 243 -3.36 -8.96 3.84
C ASP A 243 -4.62 -8.70 3.02
N LEU A 244 -5.01 -7.43 2.93
CA LEU A 244 -6.23 -6.99 2.25
C LEU A 244 -5.98 -6.83 0.76
N LYS A 245 -6.78 -7.47 -0.06
CA LYS A 245 -6.68 -7.37 -1.52
C LYS A 245 -8.01 -7.01 -2.15
N THR A 246 -8.04 -5.88 -2.84
CA THR A 246 -9.16 -5.52 -3.70
C THR A 246 -9.00 -6.15 -5.07
N THR A 247 -10.07 -6.71 -5.61
CA THR A 247 -10.07 -7.34 -6.93
C THR A 247 -11.35 -7.03 -7.68
N GLY A 248 -11.23 -6.70 -8.97
CA GLY A 248 -12.38 -6.59 -9.89
C GLY A 248 -12.82 -7.94 -10.47
N LYS A 249 -12.29 -9.05 -9.97
CA LYS A 249 -12.62 -10.41 -10.44
C LYS A 249 -13.33 -11.19 -9.34
N PRO A 250 -14.23 -12.14 -9.70
CA PRO A 250 -14.84 -13.03 -8.74
C PRO A 250 -13.80 -13.79 -7.89
N VAL A 251 -14.14 -14.14 -6.65
CA VAL A 251 -13.23 -14.82 -5.70
C VAL A 251 -12.65 -16.12 -6.28
N GLY A 252 -13.44 -16.90 -7.03
CA GLY A 252 -12.93 -18.10 -7.68
C GLY A 252 -11.79 -17.84 -8.67
N TRP A 253 -11.81 -16.69 -9.35
CA TRP A 253 -10.70 -16.26 -10.22
C TRP A 253 -9.48 -15.80 -9.42
N PHE A 254 -9.69 -15.21 -8.25
CA PHE A 254 -8.59 -14.80 -7.39
C PHE A 254 -7.74 -15.99 -6.95
N MET A 255 -8.38 -17.09 -6.60
CA MET A 255 -7.76 -18.31 -6.06
C MET A 255 -7.41 -19.36 -7.14
N ALA A 256 -7.72 -19.14 -8.41
CA ALA A 256 -7.48 -20.11 -9.47
C ALA A 256 -5.98 -20.51 -9.55
N PRO A 257 -5.62 -21.81 -9.51
CA PRO A 257 -4.24 -22.27 -9.34
C PRO A 257 -3.27 -21.85 -10.45
N GLU A 258 -3.76 -21.73 -11.68
CA GLU A 258 -2.89 -21.50 -12.85
C GLU A 258 -2.88 -20.05 -13.32
N TYR A 259 -3.98 -19.32 -13.12
CA TYR A 259 -4.18 -17.97 -13.68
C TYR A 259 -4.74 -16.96 -12.71
N GLY A 260 -4.99 -17.37 -11.48
CA GLY A 260 -5.58 -16.52 -10.45
C GLY A 260 -4.66 -15.37 -10.02
N SER A 261 -5.26 -14.34 -9.46
CA SER A 261 -4.50 -13.18 -8.97
C SER A 261 -3.47 -13.57 -7.90
N MET A 262 -3.77 -14.58 -7.08
CA MET A 262 -2.86 -15.12 -6.07
C MET A 262 -1.52 -15.55 -6.66
N VAL A 263 -1.56 -16.30 -7.76
CA VAL A 263 -0.36 -16.79 -8.47
C VAL A 263 0.24 -15.70 -9.33
N LYS A 264 -0.58 -15.02 -10.15
CA LYS A 264 -0.14 -14.01 -11.11
C LYS A 264 0.62 -12.84 -10.46
N TYR A 265 0.21 -12.44 -9.26
CA TYR A 265 0.83 -11.33 -8.53
C TYR A 265 1.75 -11.79 -7.38
N HIS A 266 1.97 -13.12 -7.27
CA HIS A 266 2.84 -13.73 -6.27
C HIS A 266 2.51 -13.33 -4.82
N TYR A 267 1.21 -13.26 -4.50
CA TYR A 267 0.77 -12.96 -3.14
C TYR A 267 1.20 -14.03 -2.13
N ASN A 268 1.30 -15.30 -2.55
CA ASN A 268 1.89 -16.38 -1.76
C ASN A 268 3.34 -16.07 -1.34
N ARG A 269 4.17 -15.55 -2.25
CA ARG A 269 5.53 -15.10 -1.93
C ARG A 269 5.53 -13.95 -0.94
N GLN A 270 4.62 -12.99 -1.13
CA GLN A 270 4.45 -11.86 -0.22
C GLN A 270 4.12 -12.35 1.19
N MET A 271 3.12 -13.21 1.32
CA MET A 271 2.70 -13.75 2.61
C MET A 271 3.81 -14.55 3.28
N ALA A 272 4.52 -15.41 2.55
CA ALA A 272 5.64 -16.17 3.09
C ALA A 272 6.77 -15.27 3.62
N ALA A 273 7.15 -14.24 2.86
CA ALA A 273 8.17 -13.29 3.28
C ALA A 273 7.72 -12.48 4.51
N TYR A 274 6.50 -11.99 4.51
CA TYR A 274 5.95 -11.16 5.58
C TYR A 274 5.76 -11.97 6.87
N SER A 275 5.22 -13.19 6.77
CA SER A 275 5.10 -14.09 7.93
C SER A 275 6.47 -14.40 8.56
N SER A 276 7.50 -14.64 7.73
CA SER A 276 8.85 -14.91 8.25
C SER A 276 9.44 -13.70 8.98
N ILE A 277 9.32 -12.51 8.41
CA ILE A 277 9.86 -11.28 9.02
C ILE A 277 9.12 -10.96 10.31
N LEU A 278 7.79 -11.05 10.28
CA LEU A 278 6.95 -10.83 11.45
C LEU A 278 7.27 -11.83 12.56
N TRP A 279 7.49 -13.10 12.22
CA TRP A 279 7.90 -14.12 13.18
C TRP A 279 9.24 -13.77 13.84
N TYR A 280 10.27 -13.36 13.07
CA TYR A 280 11.55 -12.91 13.63
C TYR A 280 11.39 -11.70 14.55
N TYR A 281 10.57 -10.73 14.16
CA TYR A 281 10.26 -9.58 15.00
C TYR A 281 9.62 -9.99 16.33
N CYS A 282 8.58 -10.82 16.29
CA CYS A 282 7.88 -11.26 17.49
C CYS A 282 8.74 -12.16 18.37
N GLN A 283 9.62 -12.99 17.79
CA GLN A 283 10.61 -13.75 18.56
C GLN A 283 11.52 -12.83 19.35
N GLN A 284 11.98 -11.76 18.75
CA GLN A 284 12.88 -10.80 19.40
C GLN A 284 12.18 -9.99 20.48
N GLN A 285 10.94 -9.56 20.24
CA GLN A 285 10.21 -8.66 21.16
C GLN A 285 9.48 -9.40 22.27
N PHE A 286 8.90 -10.54 22.01
CA PHE A 286 7.96 -11.24 22.89
C PHE A 286 8.38 -12.66 23.26
N GLY A 287 9.52 -13.13 22.77
CA GLY A 287 9.97 -14.52 22.95
C GLY A 287 9.27 -15.51 22.02
N VAL A 288 9.22 -16.79 22.39
CA VAL A 288 8.75 -17.86 21.51
C VAL A 288 7.25 -17.73 21.18
N CYS A 289 6.94 -17.38 19.95
CA CYS A 289 5.58 -17.44 19.39
C CYS A 289 5.44 -18.70 18.53
N LYS A 290 4.27 -19.35 18.58
CA LYS A 290 3.92 -20.42 17.65
C LYS A 290 3.49 -19.79 16.32
N ASN A 291 4.05 -20.25 15.22
CA ASN A 291 3.55 -19.90 13.90
C ASN A 291 2.39 -20.83 13.57
N THR A 292 1.17 -20.31 13.49
CA THR A 292 0.00 -21.01 12.98
C THR A 292 -0.25 -20.50 11.56
N GLY A 293 0.59 -20.92 10.61
CA GLY A 293 0.41 -20.66 9.20
C GLY A 293 -0.61 -21.59 8.56
#